data_8f3fc6cba7a470bc348633218bdfd96b
#
_entry.id   8f3fc6cba7a470bc348633218bdfd96b
#
_cell.length_a   1.000
_cell.length_b   1.000
_cell.length_c   1.000
_cell.angle_alpha   90.00
_cell.angle_beta   90.00
_cell.angle_gamma   90.00
#
_symmetry.space_group_name_H-M   'P 1'
#
loop_
_entity.id
_entity.type
_entity.pdbx_description
1 polymer ?
#
loop_
_entity_poly.entity_id
_entity_poly.type
_entity_poly.pdbx_seq_one_letter_code
_entity_poly.pdbx_strand_id
1 'polypeptide(L)' 'MDEEKERQKEIKEKLESEGLDPEEFDESEQEELADLL' A
#
# COMPACT_ATOMS: atom_id res chain seq x y z
N MET A 1 5.88 -14.45 10.24
CA MET A 1 6.16 -13.49 11.26
C MET A 1 6.19 -12.08 10.78
N ASP A 2 6.51 -11.88 9.53
CA ASP A 2 6.55 -10.55 8.96
C ASP A 2 5.51 -10.37 7.86
N GLU A 3 4.39 -11.07 8.02
CA GLU A 3 3.32 -10.98 7.05
C GLU A 3 2.79 -9.55 6.94
N GLU A 4 2.72 -8.86 8.06
CA GLU A 4 2.28 -7.48 8.06
C GLU A 4 3.24 -6.58 7.30
N LYS A 5 4.52 -6.77 7.52
CA LYS A 5 5.53 -5.95 6.85
C LYS A 5 5.55 -6.24 5.36
N GLU A 6 5.44 -7.50 5.00
CA GLU A 6 5.41 -7.88 3.60
C GLU A 6 4.18 -7.33 2.91
N ARG A 7 3.05 -7.37 3.60
CA ARG A 7 1.82 -6.85 3.03
C ARG A 7 1.91 -5.35 2.83
N GLN A 8 2.45 -4.64 3.82
CA GLN A 8 2.60 -3.21 3.69
C GLN A 8 3.56 -2.84 2.57
N LYS A 9 4.60 -3.61 2.41
CA LYS A 9 5.54 -3.38 1.33
C LYS A 9 4.87 -3.55 -0.02
N GLU A 10 4.08 -4.60 -0.17
CA GLU A 10 3.36 -4.84 -1.40
C GLU A 10 2.37 -3.73 -1.69
N ILE A 11 1.67 -3.29 -0.66
CA ILE A 11 0.72 -2.20 -0.81
C ILE A 11 1.41 -0.94 -1.28
N LYS A 12 2.52 -0.61 -0.66
CA LYS A 12 3.27 0.59 -1.03
C LYS A 12 3.80 0.50 -2.45
N GLU A 13 4.33 -0.63 -2.80
CA GLU A 13 4.86 -0.84 -4.14
C GLU A 13 3.75 -0.73 -5.19
N LYS A 14 2.60 -1.26 -4.86
CA LYS A 14 1.48 -1.21 -5.78
C LYS A 14 1.03 0.23 -6.00
N LEU A 15 0.95 1.01 -4.94
CA LEU A 15 0.55 2.40 -5.05
C LEU A 15 1.58 3.20 -5.85
N GLU A 16 2.85 2.95 -5.60
CA GLU A 16 3.90 3.64 -6.34
C GLU A 16 3.86 3.28 -7.81
N SER A 17 3.57 2.03 -8.09
CA SER A 17 3.47 1.56 -9.47
C SER A 17 2.34 2.26 -10.21
N GLU A 18 1.31 2.66 -9.47
CA GLU A 18 0.18 3.37 -10.05
C GLU A 18 0.41 4.88 -10.10
N GLY A 19 1.57 5.32 -9.66
CA GLY A 19 1.88 6.73 -9.67
C GLY A 19 1.37 7.46 -8.44
N LEU A 20 0.99 6.71 -7.42
CA LEU A 20 0.51 7.29 -6.17
C LEU A 20 1.62 7.33 -5.15
N ASP A 21 1.49 8.27 -4.21
CA ASP A 21 2.46 8.40 -3.13
C ASP A 21 1.87 7.77 -1.87
N PRO A 22 2.36 6.58 -1.48
CA PRO A 22 1.77 5.91 -0.32
C PRO A 22 1.90 6.70 0.97
N GLU A 23 2.89 7.58 1.04
CA GLU A 23 3.08 8.39 2.24
C GLU A 23 2.02 9.47 2.39
N GLU A 24 1.34 9.79 1.31
CA GLU A 24 0.27 10.77 1.34
C GLU A 24 -1.00 10.20 1.94
N PHE A 25 -1.07 8.90 2.07
CA PHE A 25 -2.26 8.22 2.57
C PHE A 25 -2.00 7.50 3.87
N ASP A 26 -3.04 7.37 4.67
CA ASP A 26 -2.96 6.59 5.89
C ASP A 26 -2.93 5.10 5.56
N GLU A 27 -2.53 4.30 6.54
CA GLU A 27 -2.45 2.87 6.33
C GLU A 27 -3.78 2.29 5.86
N SER A 28 -4.87 2.75 6.46
CA SER A 28 -6.21 2.29 6.07
C SER A 28 -6.50 2.64 4.62
N GLU A 29 -6.16 3.87 4.23
CA GLU A 29 -6.38 4.30 2.87
C GLU A 29 -5.52 3.51 1.89
N GLN A 30 -4.28 3.26 2.27
CA GLN A 30 -3.37 2.50 1.44
C GLN A 30 -3.92 1.11 1.16
N GLU A 31 -4.45 0.47 2.19
CA GLU A 31 -5.03 -0.86 2.03
C GLU A 31 -6.25 -0.83 1.12
N GLU A 32 -7.09 0.16 1.29
CA GLU A 32 -8.26 0.30 0.45
C GLU A 32 -7.88 0.52 -1.01
N LEU A 33 -6.95 1.41 -1.23
CA LEU A 33 -6.51 1.71 -2.60
C LEU A 33 -5.88 0.48 -3.24
N ALA A 34 -5.06 -0.23 -2.49
CA ALA A 34 -4.43 -1.44 -3.02
C ALA A 34 -5.46 -2.51 -3.33
N ASP A 35 -6.53 -2.54 -2.57
CA ASP A 35 -7.59 -3.51 -2.79
C ASP A 35 -8.41 -3.18 -4.04
N LEU A 36 -8.54 -1.89 -4.32
CA LEU A 36 -9.27 -1.44 -5.51
C LEU A 36 -8.44 -1.57 -6.79
N LEU A 37 -7.15 -1.57 -6.63
CA LEU A 37 -6.25 -1.72 -7.76
C LEU A 37 -6.02 -3.18 -8.09
#